data_0547b50a54ee02c00375f8b568bc1778
#
_entry.id   0547b50a54ee02c00375f8b568bc1778
#
_cell.length_a   1.000
_cell.length_b   1.000
_cell.length_c   1.000
_cell.angle_alpha   90.00
_cell.angle_beta   90.00
_cell.angle_gamma   90.00
#
_symmetry.space_group_name_H-M   'P 1'
#
loop_
_entity.id
_entity.type
_entity.pdbx_description
1 polymer ?
#
loop_
_entity_poly.entity_id
_entity_poly.type
_entity_poly.pdbx_seq_one_letter_code
_entity_poly.pdbx_strand_id
1 'polypeptide(L)'
;FLSAVVKEWEGAHQLVTNQVKGAVLRISMVLSRHGGSLHLMKQPIYFGLGAAVASGKQHSPWIHINDLCRLMLFAIDHQLQGTYNASAANNTNLEMTQLLAKWMKRPLILPNAPAFILKLLLGERAILVLTDLQASNEKIKQAGFTFVYSTLDAAFKSFFKKK
;
A
#
# COMPACT_ATOMS: atom_id res chain seq x y z
N PHE A 1 7.25 19.07 -0.48
CA PHE A 1 6.40 19.26 0.71
C PHE A 1 6.30 17.99 1.55
N LEU A 2 5.73 16.89 1.03
CA LEU A 2 5.51 15.64 1.79
C LEU A 2 6.80 15.06 2.41
N SER A 3 7.90 15.07 1.68
CA SER A 3 9.20 14.59 2.18
C SER A 3 9.74 15.40 3.35
N ALA A 4 9.50 16.71 3.38
CA ALA A 4 9.90 17.56 4.49
C ALA A 4 9.10 17.24 5.75
N VAL A 5 7.77 17.11 5.61
CA VAL A 5 6.88 16.75 6.73
C VAL A 5 7.26 15.40 7.34
N VAL A 6 7.53 14.38 6.51
CA VAL A 6 7.93 13.06 7.01
C VAL A 6 9.28 13.12 7.74
N LYS A 7 10.24 13.92 7.24
CA LYS A 7 11.52 14.10 7.92
C LYS A 7 11.36 14.76 9.31
N GLU A 8 10.48 15.75 9.43
CA GLU A 8 10.18 16.40 10.71
C GLU A 8 9.52 15.42 11.69
N TRP A 9 8.57 14.61 11.24
CA TRP A 9 7.94 13.59 12.07
C TRP A 9 8.94 12.52 12.55
N GLU A 10 9.79 12.02 11.66
CA GLU A 10 10.84 11.08 12.04
C GLU A 10 11.89 11.73 12.95
N GLY A 11 12.20 13.02 12.75
CA GLY A 11 13.07 13.80 13.64
C GLY A 11 12.48 13.96 15.03
N ALA A 12 11.18 14.25 15.16
CA ALA A 12 10.51 14.33 16.44
C ALA A 12 10.58 13.02 17.24
N HIS A 13 10.50 11.86 16.57
CA HIS A 13 10.70 10.57 17.22
C HIS A 13 12.11 10.45 17.83
N GLN A 14 13.14 10.97 17.16
CA GLN A 14 14.52 10.89 17.67
C GLN A 14 14.71 11.65 18.99
N LEU A 15 13.93 12.71 19.23
CA LEU A 15 14.03 13.49 20.47
C LEU A 15 13.61 12.70 21.71
N VAL A 16 12.77 11.68 21.55
CA VAL A 16 12.26 10.87 22.66
C VAL A 16 12.91 9.50 22.78
N THR A 17 13.75 9.08 21.82
CA THR A 17 14.37 7.75 21.79
C THR A 17 15.32 7.47 22.96
N ASN A 18 15.86 8.52 23.59
CA ASN A 18 16.69 8.39 24.79
C ASN A 18 15.87 8.08 26.05
N GLN A 19 14.57 8.32 26.02
CA GLN A 19 13.66 8.16 27.16
C GLN A 19 12.74 6.95 27.01
N VAL A 20 12.32 6.65 25.76
CA VAL A 20 11.36 5.58 25.45
C VAL A 20 11.84 4.79 24.25
N LYS A 21 11.79 3.46 24.36
CA LYS A 21 12.01 2.58 23.21
C LYS A 21 10.86 2.76 22.21
N GLY A 22 11.19 3.00 20.95
CA GLY A 22 10.18 3.25 19.92
C GLY A 22 10.64 2.88 18.52
N ALA A 23 9.68 2.56 17.66
CA ALA A 23 9.92 2.28 16.27
C ALA A 23 9.07 3.18 15.37
N VAL A 24 9.65 3.59 14.26
CA VAL A 24 8.95 4.30 13.19
C VAL A 24 8.49 3.27 12.16
N LEU A 25 7.19 3.20 11.89
CA LEU A 25 6.63 2.37 10.85
C LEU A 25 6.27 3.23 9.63
N ARG A 26 7.02 3.08 8.52
CA ARG A 26 6.70 3.70 7.24
C ARG A 26 5.63 2.86 6.54
N ILE A 27 4.38 3.31 6.67
CA ILE A 27 3.22 2.57 6.21
C ILE A 27 3.05 2.75 4.70
N SER A 28 3.01 1.64 3.97
CA SER A 28 2.70 1.58 2.55
C SER A 28 1.18 1.66 2.30
N MET A 29 0.75 1.50 1.05
CA MET A 29 -0.68 1.53 0.71
C MET A 29 -1.45 0.44 1.47
N VAL A 30 -2.36 0.85 2.36
CA VAL A 30 -3.16 -0.09 3.16
C VAL A 30 -4.36 -0.57 2.36
N LEU A 31 -4.45 -1.90 2.19
CA LEU A 31 -5.60 -2.55 1.58
C LEU A 31 -6.59 -3.01 2.65
N SER A 32 -7.82 -2.50 2.56
CA SER A 32 -8.91 -2.83 3.47
C SER A 32 -10.24 -2.99 2.72
N ARG A 33 -11.10 -3.88 3.20
CA ARG A 33 -12.44 -4.12 2.65
C ARG A 33 -13.35 -2.90 2.81
N HIS A 34 -13.23 -2.18 3.92
CA HIS A 34 -14.19 -1.17 4.39
C HIS A 34 -13.80 0.28 4.05
N GLY A 35 -12.81 0.48 3.19
CA GLY A 35 -12.41 1.84 2.79
C GLY A 35 -10.99 1.93 2.27
N GLY A 36 -10.46 3.15 2.21
CA GLY A 36 -9.11 3.43 1.76
C GLY A 36 -8.87 3.16 0.29
N SER A 37 -7.62 2.86 -0.07
CA SER A 37 -7.17 2.73 -1.45
C SER A 37 -7.94 1.68 -2.25
N LEU A 38 -8.27 0.53 -1.63
CA LEU A 38 -9.02 -0.53 -2.31
C LEU A 38 -10.41 -0.07 -2.75
N HIS A 39 -11.08 0.74 -1.93
CA HIS A 39 -12.40 1.29 -2.28
C HIS A 39 -12.32 2.19 -3.52
N LEU A 40 -11.32 3.08 -3.56
CA LEU A 40 -11.09 3.96 -4.70
C LEU A 40 -10.74 3.19 -5.99
N MET A 41 -9.91 2.16 -5.87
CA MET A 41 -9.54 1.30 -7.01
C MET A 41 -10.72 0.49 -7.56
N LYS A 42 -11.65 0.07 -6.71
CA LYS A 42 -12.84 -0.71 -7.11
C LYS A 42 -13.84 0.10 -7.91
N GLN A 43 -14.01 1.39 -7.63
CA GLN A 43 -15.04 2.21 -8.25
C GLN A 43 -14.97 2.22 -9.78
N PRO A 44 -13.84 2.60 -10.44
CA PRO A 44 -13.78 2.60 -11.89
C PRO A 44 -14.00 1.20 -12.48
N ILE A 45 -13.48 0.15 -11.84
CA ILE A 45 -13.67 -1.23 -12.31
C ILE A 45 -15.15 -1.63 -12.23
N TYR A 46 -15.84 -1.25 -11.17
CA TYR A 46 -17.27 -1.53 -11.00
C TYR A 46 -18.12 -0.94 -12.13
N PHE A 47 -17.81 0.28 -12.57
CA PHE A 47 -18.50 0.97 -13.67
C PHE A 47 -18.02 0.59 -15.07
N GLY A 48 -17.12 -0.40 -15.20
CA GLY A 48 -16.57 -0.81 -16.49
C GLY A 48 -15.49 0.13 -17.06
N LEU A 49 -15.07 1.12 -16.25
CA LEU A 49 -14.02 2.09 -16.59
C LEU A 49 -12.65 1.69 -16.02
N GLY A 50 -12.50 0.43 -15.60
CA GLY A 50 -11.24 -0.08 -15.06
C GLY A 50 -10.14 -0.07 -16.11
N ALA A 51 -9.03 0.57 -15.79
CA ALA A 51 -7.83 0.62 -16.62
C ALA A 51 -6.59 0.75 -15.74
N ALA A 52 -5.46 0.20 -16.19
CA ALA A 52 -4.19 0.49 -15.55
C ALA A 52 -3.80 1.95 -15.81
N VAL A 53 -3.00 2.51 -14.92
CA VAL A 53 -2.61 3.92 -14.95
C VAL A 53 -1.31 4.08 -15.72
N ALA A 54 -1.25 5.03 -16.64
CA ALA A 54 -0.07 5.36 -17.46
C ALA A 54 0.51 4.10 -18.12
N SER A 55 1.77 3.76 -17.84
CA SER A 55 2.39 2.53 -18.35
C SER A 55 1.90 1.25 -17.63
N GLY A 56 1.31 1.39 -16.46
CA GLY A 56 0.98 0.28 -15.57
C GLY A 56 2.19 -0.39 -14.90
N LYS A 57 3.42 0.02 -15.24
CA LYS A 57 4.66 -0.62 -14.76
C LYS A 57 5.14 -0.08 -13.42
N GLN A 58 4.63 1.07 -12.99
CA GLN A 58 4.99 1.65 -11.69
C GLN A 58 4.56 0.73 -10.55
N HIS A 59 5.50 0.46 -9.65
CA HIS A 59 5.26 -0.34 -8.46
C HIS A 59 4.58 0.49 -7.38
N SER A 60 3.75 -0.20 -6.62
CA SER A 60 3.10 0.35 -5.43
C SER A 60 3.26 -0.66 -4.29
N PRO A 61 4.02 -0.30 -3.25
CA PRO A 61 4.11 -1.12 -2.06
C PRO A 61 2.78 -1.12 -1.32
N TRP A 62 2.38 -2.26 -0.78
CA TRP A 62 1.11 -2.40 -0.10
C TRP A 62 1.20 -3.32 1.12
N ILE A 63 0.21 -3.18 2.02
CA ILE A 63 0.03 -4.06 3.18
C ILE A 63 -1.47 -4.31 3.41
N HIS A 64 -1.81 -5.52 3.85
CA HIS A 64 -3.15 -5.84 4.29
C HIS A 64 -3.43 -5.22 5.67
N ILE A 65 -4.63 -4.68 5.90
CA ILE A 65 -4.98 -4.02 7.18
C ILE A 65 -4.73 -4.90 8.40
N ASN A 66 -5.04 -6.19 8.34
CA ASN A 66 -4.80 -7.11 9.46
C ASN A 66 -3.30 -7.30 9.71
N ASP A 67 -2.48 -7.37 8.66
CA ASP A 67 -1.03 -7.49 8.84
C ASP A 67 -0.44 -6.19 9.39
N LEU A 68 -0.98 -5.04 9.02
CA LEU A 68 -0.58 -3.77 9.62
C LEU A 68 -0.87 -3.73 11.12
N CYS A 69 -2.08 -4.12 11.52
CA CYS A 69 -2.43 -4.20 12.95
C CYS A 69 -1.54 -5.18 13.71
N ARG A 70 -1.28 -6.37 13.13
CA ARG A 70 -0.37 -7.37 13.72
C ARG A 70 1.06 -6.85 13.82
N LEU A 71 1.52 -6.11 12.82
CA LEU A 71 2.84 -5.51 12.81
C LEU A 71 2.99 -4.45 13.92
N MET A 72 1.97 -3.63 14.14
CA MET A 72 1.96 -2.64 15.21
C MET A 72 2.04 -3.31 16.59
N LEU A 73 1.23 -4.35 16.81
CA LEU A 73 1.29 -5.14 18.06
C LEU A 73 2.65 -5.82 18.21
N PHE A 74 3.17 -6.45 17.15
CA PHE A 74 4.48 -7.06 17.14
C PHE A 74 5.59 -6.06 17.50
N ALA A 75 5.53 -4.85 16.97
CA ALA A 75 6.51 -3.81 17.26
C ALA A 75 6.51 -3.40 18.75
N ILE A 76 5.34 -3.37 19.39
CA ILE A 76 5.17 -3.09 20.82
C ILE A 76 5.69 -4.26 21.65
N ASP A 77 5.21 -5.48 21.37
CA ASP A 77 5.52 -6.67 22.16
C ASP A 77 7.03 -7.01 22.14
N HIS A 78 7.69 -6.79 20.98
CA HIS A 78 9.12 -7.04 20.81
C HIS A 78 9.99 -5.82 21.07
N GLN A 79 9.39 -4.70 21.51
CA GLN A 79 10.09 -3.44 21.79
C GLN A 79 11.02 -3.03 20.64
N LEU A 80 10.53 -3.11 19.39
CA LEU A 80 11.34 -2.80 18.23
C LEU A 80 11.87 -1.36 18.29
N GLN A 81 13.07 -1.15 17.76
CA GLN A 81 13.72 0.15 17.70
C GLN A 81 14.17 0.49 16.28
N GLY A 82 14.09 1.77 15.93
CA GLY A 82 14.48 2.27 14.62
C GLY A 82 13.33 2.25 13.59
N THR A 83 13.67 2.34 12.31
CA THR A 83 12.69 2.53 11.23
C THR A 83 12.47 1.25 10.44
N TYR A 84 11.21 0.89 10.22
CA TYR A 84 10.76 -0.28 9.47
C TYR A 84 9.74 0.09 8.40
N ASN A 85 9.83 -0.53 7.24
CA ASN A 85 8.79 -0.40 6.22
C ASN A 85 7.67 -1.41 6.50
N ALA A 86 6.47 -0.90 6.71
CA ALA A 86 5.25 -1.69 6.84
C ALA A 86 4.67 -1.98 5.45
N SER A 87 5.32 -2.90 4.72
CA SER A 87 4.98 -3.33 3.37
C SER A 87 5.04 -4.83 3.26
N ALA A 88 3.98 -5.47 2.74
CA ALA A 88 3.97 -6.92 2.53
C ALA A 88 4.65 -7.29 1.21
N ALA A 89 4.39 -6.53 0.15
CA ALA A 89 4.96 -6.75 -1.18
C ALA A 89 4.90 -5.47 -2.02
N ASN A 90 5.60 -5.52 -3.17
CA ASN A 90 5.53 -4.51 -4.22
C ASN A 90 4.89 -5.16 -5.44
N ASN A 91 3.81 -4.58 -5.95
CA ASN A 91 3.19 -5.01 -7.19
C ASN A 91 3.05 -3.83 -8.14
N THR A 92 3.07 -4.11 -9.44
CA THR A 92 2.82 -3.09 -10.44
C THR A 92 1.35 -2.67 -10.44
N ASN A 93 1.08 -1.45 -10.87
CA ASN A 93 -0.29 -0.95 -11.00
C ASN A 93 -1.13 -1.86 -11.92
N LEU A 94 -0.52 -2.36 -13.01
CA LEU A 94 -1.18 -3.27 -13.94
C LEU A 94 -1.58 -4.59 -13.25
N GLU A 95 -0.65 -5.23 -12.52
CA GLU A 95 -0.93 -6.47 -11.78
C GLU A 95 -2.06 -6.27 -10.76
N MET A 96 -2.01 -5.16 -10.01
CA MET A 96 -3.05 -4.86 -9.03
C MET A 96 -4.41 -4.66 -9.68
N THR A 97 -4.46 -3.93 -10.79
CA THR A 97 -5.70 -3.63 -11.52
C THR A 97 -6.29 -4.91 -12.14
N GLN A 98 -5.46 -5.71 -12.80
CA GLN A 98 -5.88 -6.98 -13.42
C GLN A 98 -6.40 -7.97 -12.39
N LEU A 99 -5.67 -8.14 -11.30
CA LEU A 99 -6.09 -9.09 -10.26
C LEU A 99 -7.35 -8.62 -9.55
N LEU A 100 -7.50 -7.32 -9.30
CA LEU A 100 -8.70 -6.75 -8.70
C LEU A 100 -9.92 -6.95 -9.62
N ALA A 101 -9.77 -6.68 -10.92
CA ALA A 101 -10.82 -6.90 -11.91
C ALA A 101 -11.25 -8.38 -11.98
N LYS A 102 -10.28 -9.32 -11.93
CA LYS A 102 -10.54 -10.77 -11.85
C LYS A 102 -11.39 -11.11 -10.62
N TRP A 103 -11.03 -10.63 -9.43
CA TRP A 103 -11.79 -10.87 -8.20
C TRP A 103 -13.18 -10.24 -8.21
N MET A 104 -13.34 -9.08 -8.87
CA MET A 104 -14.63 -8.42 -9.08
C MET A 104 -15.47 -9.05 -10.19
N LYS A 105 -14.91 -10.01 -10.96
CA LYS A 105 -15.52 -10.61 -12.15
C LYS A 105 -15.93 -9.55 -13.18
N ARG A 106 -15.07 -8.58 -13.40
CA ARG A 106 -15.27 -7.49 -14.37
C ARG A 106 -14.14 -7.48 -15.39
N PRO A 107 -14.44 -7.38 -16.70
CA PRO A 107 -13.41 -7.26 -17.71
C PRO A 107 -12.74 -5.88 -17.67
N LEU A 108 -11.46 -5.83 -18.04
CA LEU A 108 -10.76 -4.59 -18.32
C LEU A 108 -10.78 -4.40 -19.84
N ILE A 109 -11.67 -3.53 -20.32
CA ILE A 109 -11.89 -3.31 -21.77
C ILE A 109 -11.09 -2.10 -22.24
N LEU A 110 -10.90 -1.11 -21.36
CA LEU A 110 -10.25 0.15 -21.72
C LEU A 110 -8.72 0.00 -21.78
N PRO A 111 -8.06 0.71 -22.70
CA PRO A 111 -6.62 0.86 -22.67
C PRO A 111 -6.17 1.58 -21.40
N ASN A 112 -4.88 1.54 -21.12
CA ASN A 112 -4.33 2.23 -19.95
C ASN A 112 -4.72 3.71 -19.95
N ALA A 113 -5.14 4.22 -18.78
CA ALA A 113 -5.52 5.61 -18.62
C ALA A 113 -4.29 6.53 -18.77
N PRO A 114 -4.26 7.46 -19.72
CA PRO A 114 -3.13 8.36 -19.92
C PRO A 114 -2.86 9.22 -18.68
N ALA A 115 -1.58 9.48 -18.38
CA ALA A 115 -1.16 10.23 -17.20
C ALA A 115 -1.77 11.66 -17.15
N PHE A 116 -1.99 12.30 -18.30
CA PHE A 116 -2.57 13.65 -18.33
C PHE A 116 -4.03 13.69 -17.86
N ILE A 117 -4.81 12.65 -18.15
CA ILE A 117 -6.21 12.54 -17.66
C ILE A 117 -6.22 12.46 -16.14
N LEU A 118 -5.31 11.67 -15.57
CA LEU A 118 -5.19 11.55 -14.11
C LEU A 118 -4.74 12.85 -13.45
N LYS A 119 -3.80 13.58 -14.06
CA LYS A 119 -3.40 14.89 -13.58
C LYS A 119 -4.57 15.88 -13.60
N LEU A 120 -5.42 15.81 -14.63
CA LEU A 120 -6.61 16.66 -14.73
C LEU A 120 -7.65 16.32 -13.64
N LEU A 121 -7.87 15.02 -13.36
CA LEU A 121 -8.88 14.56 -12.40
C LEU A 121 -8.41 14.63 -10.94
N LEU A 122 -7.15 14.30 -10.67
CA LEU A 122 -6.60 14.18 -9.31
C LEU A 122 -5.70 15.36 -8.91
N GLY A 123 -5.37 16.25 -9.86
CA GLY A 123 -4.46 17.36 -9.63
C GLY A 123 -3.09 16.86 -9.13
N GLU A 124 -2.56 17.50 -8.08
CA GLU A 124 -1.28 17.13 -7.48
C GLU A 124 -1.25 15.70 -6.89
N ARG A 125 -2.42 15.17 -6.51
CA ARG A 125 -2.53 13.81 -5.96
C ARG A 125 -2.21 12.74 -7.00
N ALA A 126 -2.22 13.06 -8.29
CA ALA A 126 -1.83 12.13 -9.36
C ALA A 126 -0.38 11.62 -9.18
N ILE A 127 0.49 12.39 -8.54
CA ILE A 127 1.87 11.99 -8.27
C ILE A 127 1.95 10.70 -7.45
N LEU A 128 1.04 10.49 -6.50
CA LEU A 128 1.01 9.30 -5.64
C LEU A 128 0.74 8.00 -6.43
N VAL A 129 0.02 8.12 -7.56
CA VAL A 129 -0.36 6.97 -8.40
C VAL A 129 0.60 6.78 -9.56
N LEU A 130 1.29 7.86 -9.98
CA LEU A 130 2.21 7.86 -11.11
C LEU A 130 3.66 7.54 -10.71
N THR A 131 4.01 7.69 -9.43
CA THR A 131 5.37 7.46 -8.95
C THR A 131 5.64 5.97 -8.80
N ASP A 132 6.81 5.52 -9.28
CA ASP A 132 7.32 4.17 -9.06
C ASP A 132 7.94 4.11 -7.66
N LEU A 133 7.32 3.36 -6.77
CA LEU A 133 7.77 3.20 -5.38
C LEU A 133 7.97 1.73 -5.05
N GLN A 134 9.12 1.43 -4.44
CA GLN A 134 9.41 0.11 -3.90
C GLN A 134 9.85 0.22 -2.44
N ALA A 135 9.33 -0.66 -1.60
CA ALA A 135 9.69 -0.72 -0.19
C ALA A 135 10.16 -2.12 0.17
N SER A 136 11.40 -2.23 0.64
CA SER A 136 11.92 -3.51 1.15
C SER A 136 11.32 -3.80 2.53
N ASN A 137 10.89 -5.03 2.74
CA ASN A 137 10.40 -5.54 4.02
C ASN A 137 11.37 -6.50 4.71
N GLU A 138 12.59 -6.60 4.22
CA GLU A 138 13.58 -7.55 4.73
C GLU A 138 13.90 -7.28 6.21
N LYS A 139 14.07 -6.02 6.59
CA LYS A 139 14.39 -5.65 7.98
C LYS A 139 13.35 -6.13 9.00
N ILE A 140 12.05 -6.00 8.65
CA ILE A 140 10.99 -6.46 9.56
C ILE A 140 10.84 -7.97 9.58
N LYS A 141 11.11 -8.66 8.46
CA LYS A 141 11.18 -10.12 8.41
C LYS A 141 12.37 -10.65 9.23
N GLN A 142 13.52 -10.02 9.13
CA GLN A 142 14.71 -10.37 9.95
C GLN A 142 14.46 -10.16 11.44
N ALA A 143 13.58 -9.20 11.80
CA ALA A 143 13.12 -9.04 13.18
C ALA A 143 12.13 -10.14 13.64
N GLY A 144 11.75 -11.07 12.75
CA GLY A 144 10.88 -12.21 13.07
C GLY A 144 9.40 -12.04 12.67
N PHE A 145 9.01 -10.91 12.07
CA PHE A 145 7.62 -10.73 11.66
C PHE A 145 7.27 -11.52 10.40
N THR A 146 6.13 -12.20 10.41
CA THR A 146 5.61 -12.95 9.27
C THR A 146 4.28 -12.37 8.79
N PHE A 147 4.20 -12.09 7.48
CA PHE A 147 2.98 -11.63 6.85
C PHE A 147 2.03 -12.80 6.56
N VAL A 148 0.77 -12.68 6.95
CA VAL A 148 -0.29 -13.64 6.59
C VAL A 148 -0.72 -13.45 5.14
N TYR A 149 -0.76 -12.19 4.70
CA TYR A 149 -1.15 -11.81 3.34
C TYR A 149 0.09 -11.34 2.56
N SER A 150 1.00 -12.26 2.27
CA SER A 150 2.24 -11.97 1.54
C SER A 150 2.05 -11.79 0.03
N THR A 151 0.91 -12.21 -0.52
CA THR A 151 0.57 -12.07 -1.93
C THR A 151 -0.73 -11.28 -2.10
N LEU A 152 -0.81 -10.55 -3.21
CA LEU A 152 -1.98 -9.75 -3.55
C LEU A 152 -3.25 -10.61 -3.71
N ASP A 153 -3.10 -11.84 -4.24
CA ASP A 153 -4.21 -12.78 -4.39
C ASP A 153 -4.76 -13.22 -3.03
N ALA A 154 -3.89 -13.54 -2.07
CA ALA A 154 -4.30 -13.88 -0.71
C ALA A 154 -5.04 -12.72 -0.04
N ALA A 155 -4.55 -11.48 -0.23
CA ALA A 155 -5.19 -10.28 0.28
C ALA A 155 -6.60 -10.09 -0.33
N PHE A 156 -6.73 -10.13 -1.65
CA PHE A 156 -8.02 -9.97 -2.31
C PHE A 156 -8.98 -11.11 -1.99
N LYS A 157 -8.49 -12.36 -1.90
CA LYS A 157 -9.30 -13.50 -1.46
C LYS A 157 -9.98 -13.23 -0.11
N SER A 158 -9.28 -12.62 0.84
CA SER A 158 -9.83 -12.30 2.16
C SER A 158 -10.97 -11.27 2.10
N PHE A 159 -10.93 -10.36 1.10
CA PHE A 159 -11.93 -9.30 0.94
C PHE A 159 -13.16 -9.75 0.14
N PHE A 160 -12.99 -10.66 -0.82
CA PHE A 160 -14.04 -11.03 -1.78
C PHE A 160 -14.67 -12.39 -1.53
N LYS A 161 -14.01 -13.33 -0.84
CA LYS A 161 -14.68 -14.56 -0.39
C LYS A 161 -15.73 -14.21 0.67
N LYS A 162 -16.98 -14.50 0.39
CA LYS A 162 -18.02 -14.55 1.43
C LYS A 162 -17.62 -15.67 2.41
N LYS A 163 -17.66 -15.35 3.71
CA LYS A 163 -17.71 -16.37 4.75
C LYS A 163 -19.00 -17.15 4.63
#